data_080c4a408c74afce7548603c0341be8f
#
_entry.id   080c4a408c74afce7548603c0341be8f
#
_cell.length_a   1.000
_cell.length_b   1.000
_cell.length_c   1.000
_cell.angle_alpha   90.00
_cell.angle_beta   90.00
_cell.angle_gamma   90.00
#
_symmetry.space_group_name_H-M   'P 1'
#
loop_
_entity.id
_entity.type
_entity.pdbx_description
1 polymer ?
#
loop_
_entity_poly.entity_id
_entity_poly.type
_entity_poly.pdbx_seq_one_letter_code
_entity_poly.pdbx_strand_id
1 'polypeptide(L)'
;MFKDTEKNKVMIQGAYRKLKSYYYYNKNFMIMREKISSFENDRDAMYVTFEKLAEALCHPIKMREYIDELIAQIDFYAIPKKFESDTITNNSIISNTISRDKKMKSVNFFINAPIELHILDALWTVFLAKMDYDKKILSYSVYGNTINKSALFSDDEINFENRNLFNVYFNKYSAWRNDAFEALETQYRFRRDSVLISLDIKSLILFEYIDISRSKLPF
;
A
#
# COMPACT_ATOMS: atom_id res chain seq x y z
N MET A 1 -3.77 -0.90 -24.79
CA MET A 1 -4.50 -0.29 -23.67
C MET A 1 -4.13 1.18 -23.52
N PHE A 2 -2.86 1.55 -23.43
CA PHE A 2 -2.39 2.90 -23.14
C PHE A 2 -2.04 3.75 -24.39
N LYS A 3 -2.89 3.73 -25.42
CA LYS A 3 -2.61 4.44 -26.70
C LYS A 3 -3.16 5.87 -26.76
N ASP A 4 -3.94 6.27 -25.78
CA ASP A 4 -4.67 7.54 -25.74
C ASP A 4 -4.25 8.32 -24.50
N THR A 5 -3.54 9.41 -24.70
CA THR A 5 -2.99 10.26 -23.62
C THR A 5 -4.09 10.83 -22.74
N GLU A 6 -5.23 11.24 -23.30
CA GLU A 6 -6.32 11.80 -22.50
C GLU A 6 -6.98 10.75 -21.61
N LYS A 7 -7.17 9.53 -22.13
CA LYS A 7 -7.63 8.41 -21.28
C LYS A 7 -6.61 8.05 -20.20
N ASN A 8 -5.33 8.03 -20.54
CA ASN A 8 -4.27 7.79 -19.58
C ASN A 8 -4.27 8.85 -18.47
N LYS A 9 -4.49 10.13 -18.83
CA LYS A 9 -4.58 11.23 -17.87
C LYS A 9 -5.73 11.02 -16.87
N VAL A 10 -6.91 10.64 -17.35
CA VAL A 10 -8.06 10.29 -16.49
C VAL A 10 -7.72 9.13 -15.55
N MET A 11 -7.04 8.10 -16.04
CA MET A 11 -6.62 6.95 -15.23
C MET A 11 -5.60 7.35 -14.14
N ILE A 12 -4.59 8.15 -14.49
CA ILE A 12 -3.58 8.68 -13.56
C ILE A 12 -4.22 9.52 -12.47
N GLN A 13 -5.09 10.46 -12.85
CA GLN A 13 -5.82 11.30 -11.89
C GLN A 13 -6.74 10.47 -10.99
N GLY A 14 -7.38 9.44 -11.54
CA GLY A 14 -8.20 8.50 -10.78
C GLY A 14 -7.38 7.67 -9.78
N ALA A 15 -6.21 7.18 -10.20
CA ALA A 15 -5.26 6.49 -9.34
C ALA A 15 -4.77 7.40 -8.21
N TYR A 16 -4.44 8.65 -8.53
CA TYR A 16 -4.05 9.64 -7.52
C TYR A 16 -5.16 9.92 -6.50
N ARG A 17 -6.42 10.08 -6.94
CA ARG A 17 -7.57 10.25 -6.03
C ARG A 17 -7.74 9.06 -5.09
N LYS A 18 -7.53 7.84 -5.57
CA LYS A 18 -7.57 6.61 -4.76
C LYS A 18 -6.43 6.56 -3.75
N LEU A 19 -5.21 6.88 -4.18
CA LEU A 19 -4.03 7.00 -3.32
C LEU A 19 -4.26 8.01 -2.19
N LYS A 20 -4.72 9.22 -2.53
CA LYS A 20 -5.02 10.29 -1.58
C LYS A 20 -6.07 9.85 -0.55
N SER A 21 -7.15 9.23 -0.99
CA SER A 21 -8.20 8.71 -0.12
C SER A 21 -7.67 7.65 0.84
N TYR A 22 -6.86 6.73 0.36
CA TYR A 22 -6.25 5.68 1.20
C TYR A 22 -5.41 6.28 2.33
N TYR A 23 -4.53 7.22 2.04
CA TYR A 23 -3.70 7.84 3.06
C TYR A 23 -4.45 8.83 3.96
N TYR A 24 -5.51 9.44 3.48
CA TYR A 24 -6.37 10.30 4.30
C TYR A 24 -6.98 9.54 5.48
N TYR A 25 -7.46 8.33 5.25
CA TYR A 25 -8.06 7.49 6.30
C TYR A 25 -7.02 6.73 7.13
N ASN A 26 -5.78 6.64 6.69
CA ASN A 26 -4.73 5.94 7.41
C ASN A 26 -3.89 6.91 8.26
N LYS A 27 -4.25 7.04 9.53
CA LYS A 27 -3.64 8.01 10.46
C LYS A 27 -2.14 7.77 10.72
N ASN A 28 -1.64 6.58 10.46
CA ASN A 28 -0.25 6.21 10.76
C ASN A 28 0.75 6.70 9.68
N PHE A 29 0.27 7.17 8.54
CA PHE A 29 1.13 7.61 7.43
C PHE A 29 1.21 9.13 7.30
N MET A 30 1.65 9.81 8.38
CA MET A 30 1.83 11.27 8.39
C MET A 30 2.76 11.76 7.27
N ILE A 31 3.86 11.06 7.02
CA ILE A 31 4.85 11.39 5.99
C ILE A 31 4.21 11.42 4.59
N MET A 32 3.37 10.43 4.27
CA MET A 32 2.68 10.41 2.98
C MET A 32 1.63 11.52 2.85
N ARG A 33 0.99 11.92 3.94
CA ARG A 33 0.07 13.07 3.93
C ARG A 33 0.80 14.37 3.65
N GLU A 34 1.96 14.58 4.27
CA GLU A 34 2.82 15.72 4.00
C GLU A 34 3.28 15.73 2.54
N LYS A 35 3.72 14.59 2.01
CA LYS A 35 4.10 14.44 0.60
C LYS A 35 2.95 14.79 -0.36
N ILE A 36 1.75 14.29 -0.09
CA ILE A 36 0.55 14.64 -0.88
C ILE A 36 0.23 16.12 -0.77
N SER A 37 0.29 16.70 0.43
CA SER A 37 0.05 18.13 0.63
C SER A 37 1.06 18.97 -0.13
N SER A 38 2.34 18.62 -0.07
CA SER A 38 3.41 19.33 -0.81
C SER A 38 3.20 19.23 -2.32
N PHE A 39 2.78 18.08 -2.82
CA PHE A 39 2.49 17.86 -4.24
C PHE A 39 1.28 18.70 -4.72
N GLU A 40 0.27 18.91 -3.87
CA GLU A 40 -0.91 19.73 -4.18
C GLU A 40 -0.71 21.22 -4.02
N ASN A 41 0.35 21.67 -3.34
CA ASN A 41 0.64 23.09 -3.15
C ASN A 41 0.96 23.80 -4.47
N ASP A 42 1.60 23.11 -5.42
CA ASP A 42 1.82 23.59 -6.77
C ASP A 42 0.92 22.81 -7.75
N ARG A 43 -0.25 23.38 -8.01
CA ARG A 43 -1.24 22.74 -8.89
C ARG A 43 -0.75 22.59 -10.33
N ASP A 44 -0.02 23.58 -10.83
CA ASP A 44 0.46 23.57 -12.21
C ASP A 44 1.52 22.46 -12.38
N ALA A 45 2.48 22.36 -11.46
CA ALA A 45 3.44 21.26 -11.45
C ALA A 45 2.78 19.89 -11.27
N MET A 46 1.74 19.80 -10.44
CA MET A 46 0.95 18.58 -10.30
C MET A 46 0.29 18.14 -11.61
N TYR A 47 -0.33 19.07 -12.35
CA TYR A 47 -0.95 18.75 -13.64
C TYR A 47 0.09 18.39 -14.71
N VAL A 48 1.22 19.06 -14.75
CA VAL A 48 2.36 18.71 -15.62
C VAL A 48 2.85 17.29 -15.32
N THR A 49 2.92 16.92 -14.05
CA THR A 49 3.28 15.53 -13.65
C THR A 49 2.28 14.51 -14.17
N PHE A 50 0.98 14.77 -14.08
CA PHE A 50 -0.03 13.87 -14.63
C PHE A 50 0.07 13.73 -16.15
N GLU A 51 0.34 14.82 -16.86
CA GLU A 51 0.55 14.80 -18.31
C GLU A 51 1.79 13.99 -18.68
N LYS A 52 2.91 14.24 -18.02
CA LYS A 52 4.17 13.49 -18.21
C LYS A 52 3.98 11.97 -17.99
N LEU A 53 3.28 11.57 -16.93
CA LEU A 53 2.95 10.18 -16.66
C LEU A 53 2.03 9.59 -17.74
N ALA A 54 1.01 10.34 -18.18
CA ALA A 54 0.07 9.89 -19.18
C ALA A 54 0.73 9.69 -20.56
N GLU A 55 1.64 10.58 -20.93
CA GLU A 55 2.44 10.47 -22.15
C GLU A 55 3.42 9.29 -22.09
N ALA A 56 4.11 9.13 -20.94
CA ALA A 56 5.03 8.02 -20.74
C ALA A 56 4.33 6.67 -20.88
N LEU A 57 3.09 6.53 -20.37
CA LEU A 57 2.28 5.32 -20.53
C LEU A 57 2.00 4.95 -22.00
N CYS A 58 1.98 5.91 -22.91
CA CYS A 58 1.81 5.64 -24.35
C CYS A 58 3.04 4.96 -24.97
N HIS A 59 4.21 5.04 -24.32
CA HIS A 59 5.48 4.63 -24.89
C HIS A 59 6.25 3.73 -23.90
N PRO A 60 6.18 2.40 -24.04
CA PRO A 60 6.80 1.47 -23.07
C PRO A 60 8.27 1.74 -22.74
N ILE A 61 9.05 2.15 -23.75
CA ILE A 61 10.48 2.46 -23.56
C ILE A 61 10.64 3.71 -22.69
N LYS A 62 9.95 4.81 -23.02
CA LYS A 62 9.98 6.05 -22.22
C LYS A 62 9.47 5.82 -20.81
N MET A 63 8.44 4.98 -20.66
CA MET A 63 7.91 4.64 -19.35
C MET A 63 8.94 3.90 -18.50
N ARG A 64 9.67 2.97 -19.08
CA ARG A 64 10.75 2.26 -18.39
C ARG A 64 11.87 3.21 -17.96
N GLU A 65 12.35 4.04 -18.86
CA GLU A 65 13.37 5.05 -18.57
C GLU A 65 12.91 5.97 -17.42
N TYR A 66 11.67 6.42 -17.48
CA TYR A 66 11.09 7.28 -16.43
C TYR A 66 10.97 6.57 -15.09
N ILE A 67 10.56 5.31 -15.05
CA ILE A 67 10.55 4.49 -13.83
C ILE A 67 11.97 4.33 -13.28
N ASP A 68 12.96 4.07 -14.11
CA ASP A 68 14.35 3.92 -13.69
C ASP A 68 14.89 5.23 -13.06
N GLU A 69 14.54 6.39 -13.62
CA GLU A 69 14.83 7.71 -13.04
C GLU A 69 14.18 7.92 -11.67
N LEU A 70 12.91 7.49 -11.51
CA LEU A 70 12.19 7.60 -10.25
C LEU A 70 12.74 6.64 -9.19
N ILE A 71 13.11 5.42 -9.58
CA ILE A 71 13.73 4.43 -8.69
C ILE A 71 15.07 4.94 -8.17
N ALA A 72 15.85 5.62 -8.98
CA ALA A 72 17.13 6.22 -8.58
C ALA A 72 16.97 7.31 -7.50
N GLN A 73 15.77 7.86 -7.32
CA GLN A 73 15.44 8.87 -6.30
C GLN A 73 14.91 8.26 -5.00
N ILE A 74 14.78 6.94 -4.92
CA ILE A 74 14.28 6.28 -3.71
C ILE A 74 15.30 6.43 -2.58
N ASP A 75 14.82 6.85 -1.43
CA ASP A 75 15.55 6.96 -0.18
C ASP A 75 14.78 6.23 0.94
N PHE A 76 15.26 6.34 2.18
CA PHE A 76 14.66 5.64 3.32
C PHE A 76 14.48 6.57 4.52
N TYR A 77 13.31 6.48 5.18
CA TYR A 77 13.09 7.05 6.50
C TYR A 77 13.46 6.04 7.58
N ALA A 78 14.26 6.46 8.53
CA ALA A 78 14.57 5.68 9.73
C ALA A 78 13.70 6.16 10.89
N ILE A 79 12.74 5.34 11.33
CA ILE A 79 11.83 5.67 12.43
C ILE A 79 12.15 4.79 13.63
N PRO A 80 12.45 5.38 14.81
CA PRO A 80 12.69 4.62 16.02
C PRO A 80 11.53 3.70 16.36
N LYS A 81 11.81 2.42 16.60
CA LYS A 81 10.82 1.43 17.01
C LYS A 81 10.87 1.17 18.53
N LYS A 82 12.08 1.08 19.08
CA LYS A 82 12.32 0.87 20.52
C LYS A 82 13.52 1.67 20.96
N PHE A 83 13.42 2.22 22.16
CA PHE A 83 14.53 2.82 22.88
C PHE A 83 15.04 1.86 23.93
N GLU A 84 16.32 1.92 24.28
CA GLU A 84 16.86 1.28 25.48
C GLU A 84 16.28 2.02 26.69
N SER A 85 15.51 1.32 27.52
CA SER A 85 15.09 1.86 28.81
C SER A 85 15.94 1.24 29.90
N ASP A 86 16.75 2.05 30.58
CA ASP A 86 17.54 1.63 31.71
C ASP A 86 16.71 1.47 32.99
N THR A 87 15.43 1.76 32.96
CA THR A 87 14.56 1.60 34.15
C THR A 87 13.16 1.19 33.75
N ILE A 88 12.71 0.14 34.39
CA ILE A 88 11.33 -0.38 34.37
C ILE A 88 10.42 0.63 35.07
N THR A 89 9.98 1.65 34.35
CA THR A 89 8.82 2.41 34.76
C THR A 89 7.76 2.22 33.69
N ASN A 90 6.70 1.51 34.06
CA ASN A 90 5.56 1.16 33.23
C ASN A 90 4.73 2.37 32.73
N ASN A 91 5.18 3.57 32.96
CA ASN A 91 4.55 4.80 32.48
C ASN A 91 5.48 5.48 31.49
N SER A 92 5.46 5.05 30.24
CA SER A 92 6.03 5.82 29.14
C SER A 92 5.18 7.06 28.92
N ILE A 93 5.52 8.13 29.61
CA ILE A 93 5.03 9.47 29.26
C ILE A 93 5.74 9.82 27.97
N ILE A 94 4.98 9.97 26.89
CA ILE A 94 5.48 10.55 25.66
C ILE A 94 5.70 12.03 25.96
N SER A 95 6.92 12.37 26.32
CA SER A 95 7.35 13.74 26.51
C SER A 95 7.93 14.28 25.21
N ASN A 96 7.59 15.51 24.85
CA ASN A 96 8.23 16.22 23.74
C ASN A 96 9.72 16.53 24.00
N THR A 97 10.18 16.31 25.21
CA THR A 97 11.59 16.38 25.59
C THR A 97 12.23 15.01 25.41
N ILE A 98 12.80 14.79 24.24
CA ILE A 98 13.69 13.64 24.02
C ILE A 98 14.97 13.91 24.79
N SER A 99 15.20 13.16 25.87
CA SER A 99 16.49 13.17 26.53
C SER A 99 17.57 12.73 25.53
N ARG A 100 18.64 13.51 25.37
CA ARG A 100 19.75 13.23 24.45
C ARG A 100 20.45 11.89 24.71
N ASP A 101 20.19 11.27 25.87
CA ASP A 101 20.86 10.05 26.35
C ASP A 101 20.11 8.77 26.03
N LYS A 102 18.95 8.84 25.35
CA LYS A 102 18.20 7.63 24.98
C LYS A 102 18.80 6.98 23.74
N LYS A 103 19.45 5.84 23.93
CA LYS A 103 19.92 5.01 22.83
C LYS A 103 18.76 4.30 22.14
N MET A 104 18.75 4.31 20.81
CA MET A 104 17.79 3.54 20.03
C MET A 104 18.20 2.08 19.99
N LYS A 105 17.29 1.20 20.40
CA LYS A 105 17.50 -0.26 20.36
C LYS A 105 17.17 -0.85 18.99
N SER A 106 16.14 -0.33 18.33
CA SER A 106 15.74 -0.79 17.00
C SER A 106 15.07 0.32 16.21
N VAL A 107 15.23 0.26 14.88
CA VAL A 107 14.72 1.22 13.92
C VAL A 107 13.94 0.45 12.86
N ASN A 108 12.83 1.03 12.38
CA ASN A 108 12.16 0.60 11.18
C ASN A 108 12.58 1.51 10.02
N PHE A 109 12.91 0.92 8.90
CA PHE A 109 13.16 1.65 7.66
C PHE A 109 11.90 1.63 6.80
N PHE A 110 11.52 2.79 6.30
CA PHE A 110 10.39 2.95 5.37
C PHE A 110 10.90 3.56 4.08
N ILE A 111 10.40 3.08 2.97
CA ILE A 111 10.76 3.58 1.63
C ILE A 111 10.22 4.99 1.46
N ASN A 112 11.10 5.91 1.04
CA ASN A 112 10.76 7.25 0.62
C ASN A 112 10.86 7.34 -0.90
N ALA A 113 9.80 6.96 -1.58
CA ALA A 113 9.72 7.03 -3.03
C ALA A 113 9.09 8.36 -3.50
N PRO A 114 9.40 8.85 -4.71
CA PRO A 114 8.68 9.94 -5.36
C PRO A 114 7.17 9.68 -5.43
N ILE A 115 6.36 10.76 -5.43
CA ILE A 115 4.89 10.64 -5.44
C ILE A 115 4.39 9.94 -6.72
N GLU A 116 5.10 10.10 -7.82
CA GLU A 116 4.83 9.49 -9.11
C GLU A 116 4.84 7.96 -9.02
N LEU A 117 5.81 7.38 -8.30
CA LEU A 117 5.87 5.92 -8.09
C LEU A 117 4.66 5.44 -7.27
N HIS A 118 4.23 6.19 -6.27
CA HIS A 118 3.03 5.85 -5.51
C HIS A 118 1.76 5.95 -6.35
N ILE A 119 1.68 6.89 -7.29
CA ILE A 119 0.56 7.01 -8.24
C ILE A 119 0.55 5.81 -9.19
N LEU A 120 1.71 5.42 -9.71
CA LEU A 120 1.87 4.26 -10.58
C LEU A 120 1.55 2.95 -9.84
N ASP A 121 1.97 2.81 -8.58
CA ASP A 121 1.64 1.67 -7.74
C ASP A 121 0.13 1.56 -7.50
N ALA A 122 -0.54 2.68 -7.23
CA ALA A 122 -2.00 2.71 -7.10
C ALA A 122 -2.69 2.33 -8.42
N LEU A 123 -2.21 2.83 -9.56
CA LEU A 123 -2.71 2.47 -10.89
C LEU A 123 -2.51 0.98 -11.18
N TRP A 124 -1.32 0.46 -10.88
CA TRP A 124 -0.99 -0.95 -11.04
C TRP A 124 -1.88 -1.85 -10.17
N THR A 125 -2.10 -1.45 -8.92
CA THR A 125 -2.99 -2.15 -7.99
C THR A 125 -4.43 -2.24 -8.55
N VAL A 126 -4.91 -1.18 -9.18
CA VAL A 126 -6.24 -1.17 -9.84
C VAL A 126 -6.30 -2.19 -10.99
N PHE A 127 -5.26 -2.28 -11.81
CA PHE A 127 -5.22 -3.26 -12.91
C PHE A 127 -5.09 -4.70 -12.43
N LEU A 128 -4.26 -4.95 -11.41
CA LEU A 128 -4.17 -6.27 -10.77
C LEU A 128 -5.51 -6.68 -10.15
N ALA A 129 -6.21 -5.73 -9.53
CA ALA A 129 -7.54 -5.97 -8.98
C ALA A 129 -8.55 -6.33 -10.07
N LYS A 130 -8.46 -5.73 -11.27
CA LYS A 130 -9.30 -6.09 -12.42
C LYS A 130 -9.00 -7.51 -12.90
N MET A 131 -7.73 -7.88 -12.98
CA MET A 131 -7.33 -9.25 -13.35
C MET A 131 -7.85 -10.28 -12.34
N ASP A 132 -7.79 -9.97 -11.03
CA ASP A 132 -8.35 -10.83 -9.98
C ASP A 132 -9.87 -10.93 -10.09
N TYR A 133 -10.56 -9.81 -10.30
CA TYR A 133 -11.99 -9.75 -10.46
C TYR A 133 -12.47 -10.63 -11.61
N ASP A 134 -11.82 -10.54 -12.76
CA ASP A 134 -12.16 -11.31 -13.96
C ASP A 134 -11.89 -12.81 -13.77
N LYS A 135 -10.80 -13.16 -13.11
CA LYS A 135 -10.36 -14.56 -12.90
C LYS A 135 -10.87 -15.19 -11.62
N LYS A 136 -11.48 -14.43 -10.71
CA LYS A 136 -11.97 -14.88 -9.39
C LYS A 136 -10.91 -15.64 -8.57
N ILE A 137 -9.67 -15.14 -8.56
CA ILE A 137 -8.51 -15.84 -7.97
C ILE A 137 -8.55 -15.78 -6.43
N LEU A 138 -8.89 -14.62 -5.84
CA LEU A 138 -8.83 -14.43 -4.39
C LEU A 138 -10.00 -15.11 -3.68
N SER A 139 -9.67 -15.89 -2.66
CA SER A 139 -10.64 -16.55 -1.79
C SER A 139 -11.22 -15.58 -0.74
N TYR A 140 -12.34 -15.97 -0.13
CA TYR A 140 -13.01 -15.22 0.95
C TYR A 140 -12.19 -15.15 2.25
N SER A 141 -11.12 -15.93 2.38
CA SER A 141 -10.30 -16.03 3.60
C SER A 141 -9.21 -14.96 3.72
N VAL A 142 -9.26 -13.91 2.91
CA VAL A 142 -8.29 -12.80 2.96
C VAL A 142 -8.80 -11.69 3.86
N TYR A 143 -8.09 -11.44 4.96
CA TYR A 143 -8.48 -10.45 5.98
C TYR A 143 -7.63 -9.17 5.95
N GLY A 144 -6.59 -9.11 5.12
CA GLY A 144 -5.72 -7.94 4.99
C GLY A 144 -6.38 -6.77 4.24
N ASN A 145 -5.57 -5.96 3.59
CA ASN A 145 -6.04 -4.89 2.72
C ASN A 145 -6.70 -5.49 1.47
N THR A 146 -8.00 -5.78 1.56
CA THR A 146 -8.77 -6.32 0.45
C THR A 146 -9.33 -5.21 -0.43
N ILE A 147 -9.29 -5.41 -1.73
CA ILE A 147 -9.85 -4.49 -2.72
C ILE A 147 -11.36 -4.32 -2.48
N ASN A 148 -11.82 -3.08 -2.51
CA ASN A 148 -13.25 -2.76 -2.49
C ASN A 148 -13.83 -2.94 -3.90
N LYS A 149 -14.27 -4.17 -4.22
CA LYS A 149 -14.74 -4.53 -5.56
C LYS A 149 -15.94 -3.69 -5.99
N SER A 150 -16.88 -3.41 -5.09
CA SER A 150 -18.08 -2.62 -5.40
C SER A 150 -17.78 -1.14 -5.68
N ALA A 151 -16.69 -0.61 -5.12
CA ALA A 151 -16.26 0.76 -5.39
C ALA A 151 -15.35 0.87 -6.62
N LEU A 152 -14.61 -0.19 -6.91
CA LEU A 152 -13.59 -0.18 -7.97
C LEU A 152 -14.18 -0.53 -9.33
N PHE A 153 -15.28 -1.29 -9.39
CA PHE A 153 -15.88 -1.74 -10.66
C PHE A 153 -17.32 -1.25 -10.79
N SER A 154 -17.68 -0.84 -12.00
CA SER A 154 -19.04 -0.53 -12.44
C SER A 154 -19.24 -1.13 -13.81
N ASP A 155 -20.29 -1.92 -14.00
CA ASP A 155 -20.60 -2.61 -15.27
C ASP A 155 -19.41 -3.38 -15.85
N ASP A 156 -18.68 -4.09 -14.97
CA ASP A 156 -17.45 -4.83 -15.27
C ASP A 156 -16.25 -3.96 -15.73
N GLU A 157 -16.37 -2.66 -15.69
CA GLU A 157 -15.32 -1.71 -16.02
C GLU A 157 -14.69 -1.09 -14.77
N ILE A 158 -13.44 -0.61 -14.90
CA ILE A 158 -12.75 0.07 -13.79
C ILE A 158 -13.37 1.46 -13.57
N ASN A 159 -13.92 1.69 -12.40
CA ASN A 159 -14.43 2.99 -11.99
C ASN A 159 -13.30 3.86 -11.41
N PHE A 160 -12.75 4.74 -12.23
CA PHE A 160 -11.74 5.71 -11.79
C PHE A 160 -12.33 6.91 -11.04
N GLU A 161 -13.64 7.16 -11.10
CA GLU A 161 -14.29 8.26 -10.39
C GLU A 161 -14.45 7.98 -8.89
N ASN A 162 -14.68 6.71 -8.53
CA ASN A 162 -14.74 6.33 -7.11
C ASN A 162 -13.37 6.43 -6.45
N ARG A 163 -13.33 7.01 -5.26
CA ARG A 163 -12.08 7.28 -4.53
C ARG A 163 -11.60 6.08 -3.70
N ASN A 164 -12.46 5.12 -3.40
CA ASN A 164 -12.12 4.00 -2.54
C ASN A 164 -11.40 2.89 -3.32
N LEU A 165 -10.24 2.48 -2.83
CA LEU A 165 -9.47 1.37 -3.39
C LEU A 165 -9.61 0.11 -2.53
N PHE A 166 -9.53 0.26 -1.21
CA PHE A 166 -9.55 -0.84 -0.27
C PHE A 166 -10.77 -0.80 0.64
N ASN A 167 -11.16 -1.96 1.15
CA ASN A 167 -12.10 -2.06 2.25
C ASN A 167 -11.46 -1.55 3.55
N VAL A 168 -12.30 -1.11 4.48
CA VAL A 168 -11.85 -0.66 5.80
C VAL A 168 -11.25 -1.84 6.57
N TYR A 169 -9.95 -1.78 6.86
CA TYR A 169 -9.20 -2.92 7.37
C TYR A 169 -9.50 -3.30 8.83
N PHE A 170 -9.92 -2.35 9.69
CA PHE A 170 -10.12 -2.68 11.12
C PHE A 170 -11.25 -3.69 11.35
N ASN A 171 -12.29 -3.65 10.52
CA ASN A 171 -13.35 -4.66 10.58
C ASN A 171 -12.82 -6.05 10.17
N LYS A 172 -11.93 -6.08 9.20
CA LYS A 172 -11.27 -7.30 8.72
C LYS A 172 -10.30 -7.88 9.75
N TYR A 173 -9.55 -7.03 10.45
CA TYR A 173 -8.67 -7.47 11.53
C TYR A 173 -9.44 -8.12 12.68
N SER A 174 -10.56 -7.50 13.08
CA SER A 174 -11.43 -8.09 14.10
C SER A 174 -12.05 -9.41 13.64
N ALA A 175 -12.50 -9.49 12.39
CA ALA A 175 -13.03 -10.71 11.80
C ALA A 175 -11.97 -11.82 11.77
N TRP A 176 -10.76 -11.55 11.27
CA TRP A 176 -9.66 -12.52 11.26
C TRP A 176 -9.45 -13.20 12.62
N ARG A 177 -9.42 -12.40 13.68
CA ARG A 177 -9.24 -12.93 15.02
C ARG A 177 -10.46 -13.72 15.50
N ASN A 178 -11.66 -13.18 15.30
CA ASN A 178 -12.89 -13.80 15.79
C ASN A 178 -13.21 -15.08 15.06
N ASP A 179 -13.07 -15.13 13.73
CA ASP A 179 -13.33 -16.32 12.91
C ASP A 179 -12.43 -17.48 13.31
N ALA A 180 -11.17 -17.19 13.68
CA ALA A 180 -10.26 -18.22 14.18
C ALA A 180 -10.72 -18.81 15.53
N PHE A 181 -11.20 -17.95 16.45
CA PHE A 181 -11.74 -18.42 17.72
C PHE A 181 -13.08 -19.16 17.57
N GLU A 182 -13.97 -18.69 16.69
CA GLU A 182 -15.24 -19.36 16.40
C GLU A 182 -15.00 -20.75 15.79
N ALA A 183 -14.01 -20.88 14.93
CA ALA A 183 -13.60 -22.17 14.37
C ALA A 183 -13.13 -23.14 15.47
N LEU A 184 -12.28 -22.67 16.41
CA LEU A 184 -11.84 -23.47 17.57
C LEU A 184 -13.02 -23.87 18.45
N GLU A 185 -13.91 -22.95 18.80
CA GLU A 185 -15.08 -23.21 19.63
C GLU A 185 -15.99 -24.24 18.98
N THR A 186 -16.16 -24.17 17.67
CA THR A 186 -16.93 -25.14 16.90
C THR A 186 -16.31 -26.56 17.01
N GLN A 187 -14.98 -26.68 16.84
CA GLN A 187 -14.31 -27.98 17.00
C GLN A 187 -14.43 -28.50 18.42
N TYR A 188 -14.28 -27.64 19.43
CA TYR A 188 -14.45 -28.02 20.83
C TYR A 188 -15.87 -28.55 21.13
N ARG A 189 -16.91 -27.93 20.59
CA ARG A 189 -18.31 -28.40 20.72
C ARG A 189 -18.49 -29.81 20.11
N PHE A 190 -17.74 -30.12 19.06
CA PHE A 190 -17.71 -31.44 18.46
C PHE A 190 -16.76 -32.44 19.16
N ARG A 191 -16.19 -32.06 20.32
CA ARG A 191 -15.20 -32.83 21.09
C ARG A 191 -14.00 -33.25 20.25
N ARG A 192 -13.52 -32.36 19.38
CA ARG A 192 -12.34 -32.57 18.56
C ARG A 192 -11.19 -31.75 19.12
N ASP A 193 -10.03 -32.39 19.30
CA ASP A 193 -8.81 -31.69 19.65
C ASP A 193 -8.38 -30.82 18.47
N SER A 194 -8.05 -29.56 18.77
CA SER A 194 -7.69 -28.59 17.74
C SER A 194 -6.61 -27.64 18.24
N VAL A 195 -5.73 -27.23 17.35
CA VAL A 195 -4.65 -26.30 17.64
C VAL A 195 -4.76 -25.09 16.69
N LEU A 196 -4.72 -23.89 17.25
CA LEU A 196 -4.60 -22.66 16.50
C LEU A 196 -3.13 -22.27 16.39
N ILE A 197 -2.61 -22.17 15.17
CA ILE A 197 -1.25 -21.76 14.89
C ILE A 197 -1.29 -20.38 14.22
N SER A 198 -0.65 -19.39 14.85
CA SER A 198 -0.41 -18.09 14.23
C SER A 198 1.02 -18.05 13.70
N LEU A 199 1.16 -17.82 12.41
CA LEU A 199 2.45 -17.69 11.75
C LEU A 199 2.65 -16.23 11.31
N ASP A 200 3.77 -15.63 11.72
CA ASP A 200 4.23 -14.33 11.23
C ASP A 200 5.47 -14.52 10.38
N ILE A 201 5.38 -14.12 9.11
CA ILE A 201 6.47 -14.27 8.14
C ILE A 201 7.33 -13.00 8.20
N LYS A 202 8.19 -12.93 9.21
CA LYS A 202 8.96 -11.72 9.53
C LYS A 202 10.09 -11.40 8.56
N SER A 203 10.51 -12.23 7.67
CA SER A 203 11.73 -12.00 6.87
C SER A 203 11.68 -12.56 5.45
N LEU A 204 10.55 -13.08 5.01
CA LEU A 204 10.45 -13.71 3.69
C LEU A 204 10.72 -12.71 2.56
N ILE A 205 10.30 -11.46 2.73
CA ILE A 205 10.41 -10.40 1.71
C ILE A 205 11.86 -9.89 1.56
N LEU A 206 12.71 -10.10 2.56
CA LEU A 206 14.09 -9.60 2.55
C LEU A 206 15.08 -10.51 1.81
N PHE A 207 14.71 -11.75 1.47
CA PHE A 207 15.59 -12.75 0.87
C PHE A 207 15.17 -13.25 -0.51
N GLU A 208 13.96 -12.99 -0.97
CA GLU A 208 13.64 -13.19 -2.37
C GLU A 208 14.13 -11.97 -3.18
N TYR A 209 15.30 -12.08 -3.73
CA TYR A 209 15.71 -11.33 -4.91
C TYR A 209 14.71 -11.73 -6.00
N ILE A 210 13.66 -10.93 -6.15
CA ILE A 210 12.80 -11.04 -7.32
C ILE A 210 13.69 -10.64 -8.48
N ASP A 211 14.24 -11.62 -9.19
CA ASP A 211 14.93 -11.41 -10.44
C ASP A 211 13.91 -10.96 -11.49
N ILE A 212 13.59 -9.65 -11.43
CA ILE A 212 12.67 -8.97 -12.33
C ILE A 212 13.13 -9.11 -13.79
N SER A 213 14.41 -9.47 -14.02
CA SER A 213 14.97 -9.69 -15.36
C SER A 213 14.37 -10.91 -16.08
N ARG A 214 13.77 -11.84 -15.33
CA ARG A 214 13.14 -13.07 -15.86
C ARG A 214 11.63 -13.06 -15.93
N SER A 215 10.95 -12.13 -15.28
CA SER A 215 9.53 -11.97 -15.47
C SER A 215 9.29 -11.28 -16.81
N LYS A 216 8.93 -12.05 -17.83
CA LYS A 216 8.29 -11.50 -19.02
C LYS A 216 6.96 -10.92 -18.56
N LEU A 217 6.97 -9.66 -18.13
CA LEU A 217 5.76 -8.89 -17.94
C LEU A 217 5.08 -8.80 -19.31
N PRO A 218 3.82 -9.18 -19.42
CA PRO A 218 3.08 -9.02 -20.67
C PRO A 218 2.74 -7.53 -20.81
N PHE A 219 3.61 -6.80 -21.49
CA PHE A 219 3.30 -5.49 -22.06
C PHE A 219 3.04 -5.63 -23.55
#